data_268a187cfe9bd09426feee6ef100965f
#
_entry.id   268a187cfe9bd09426feee6ef100965f
#
_cell.length_a   1.000
_cell.length_b   1.000
_cell.length_c   1.000
_cell.angle_alpha   90.00
_cell.angle_beta   90.00
_cell.angle_gamma   90.00
#
_symmetry.space_group_name_H-M   'P 1'
#
loop_
_entity.id
_entity.type
_entity.pdbx_description
1 polymer ?
#
loop_
_entity_poly.entity_id
_entity_poly.type
_entity_poly.pdbx_seq_one_letter_code
_entity_poly.pdbx_strand_id
1 'polypeptide(L)'
;MLGERTLPLLSHNAADKQTGSVGDVEVTLVDDNEVITGYEMKTRRVTRGDIYIALQKVIQWGGLQNYVFITTESIDREVREYAASLYEQTGGVELVVLDCIAFLRYFLHLFHRRRAAFLESYQRLLLEQTESAVGQPLKETWLALRQAAETRLESVDRN
;
A
#
# COMPACT_ATOMS: atom_id res chain seq x y z
N MET A 1 -19.87 4.59 1.80
CA MET A 1 -19.02 3.48 2.25
C MET A 1 -18.44 2.86 1.00
N LEU A 2 -17.14 2.70 0.94
CA LEU A 2 -16.57 1.82 -0.08
C LEU A 2 -17.02 0.42 0.32
N GLY A 3 -17.66 -0.31 -0.57
CA GLY A 3 -18.09 -1.69 -0.34
C GLY A 3 -16.91 -2.68 -0.35
N GLU A 4 -15.77 -2.28 0.23
CA GLU A 4 -14.52 -3.04 0.24
C GLU A 4 -14.01 -3.24 1.66
N ARG A 5 -13.32 -4.35 1.89
CA ARG A 5 -12.62 -4.64 3.13
C ARG A 5 -11.24 -5.21 2.84
N THR A 6 -10.30 -4.99 3.76
CA THR A 6 -9.00 -5.68 3.74
C THR A 6 -9.12 -7.03 4.44
N LEU A 7 -8.49 -8.05 3.89
CA LEU A 7 -8.25 -9.30 4.60
C LEU A 7 -7.19 -9.11 5.69
N PRO A 8 -7.15 -9.97 6.73
CA PRO A 8 -6.11 -9.90 7.74
C PRO A 8 -4.72 -9.95 7.13
N LEU A 9 -3.82 -9.07 7.61
CA LEU A 9 -2.43 -9.07 7.17
C LEU A 9 -1.76 -10.36 7.62
N LEU A 10 -1.08 -11.03 6.69
CA LEU A 10 -0.25 -12.19 6.97
C LEU A 10 1.17 -11.75 7.33
N SER A 11 1.92 -12.61 8.03
CA SER A 11 3.30 -12.31 8.43
C SER A 11 4.20 -12.12 7.20
N HIS A 12 4.91 -11.00 7.15
CA HIS A 12 5.88 -10.68 6.09
C HIS A 12 7.04 -11.68 5.93
N ASN A 13 7.23 -12.56 6.90
CA ASN A 13 8.30 -13.57 6.87
C ASN A 13 7.89 -14.87 6.18
N ALA A 14 6.63 -15.01 5.81
CA ALA A 14 6.16 -16.17 5.06
C ALA A 14 6.33 -15.93 3.56
N ALA A 15 6.94 -16.88 2.86
CA ALA A 15 6.99 -16.83 1.40
C ALA A 15 5.58 -16.94 0.81
N ASP A 16 5.27 -16.16 -0.22
CA ASP A 16 3.95 -16.12 -0.88
C ASP A 16 3.37 -17.51 -1.19
N LYS A 17 4.22 -18.44 -1.59
CA LYS A 17 3.83 -19.84 -1.86
C LYS A 17 3.34 -20.60 -0.63
N GLN A 18 3.73 -20.17 0.58
CA GLN A 18 3.33 -20.82 1.84
C GLN A 18 2.04 -20.23 2.40
N THR A 19 1.74 -18.97 2.06
CA THR A 19 0.55 -18.25 2.55
C THR A 19 -0.64 -18.35 1.60
N GLY A 20 -0.41 -18.70 0.33
CA GLY A 20 -1.44 -18.64 -0.72
C GLY A 20 -1.95 -17.22 -0.97
N SER A 21 -1.17 -16.20 -0.57
CA SER A 21 -1.54 -14.79 -0.74
C SER A 21 -1.13 -14.27 -2.11
N VAL A 22 -1.96 -13.42 -2.72
CA VAL A 22 -1.66 -12.78 -3.99
C VAL A 22 -0.79 -11.54 -3.83
N GLY A 23 -0.83 -10.90 -2.66
CA GLY A 23 -0.02 -9.72 -2.32
C GLY A 23 0.14 -9.53 -0.80
N ASP A 24 0.82 -8.47 -0.38
CA ASP A 24 1.02 -8.13 1.04
C ASP A 24 -0.28 -7.67 1.71
N VAL A 25 -1.17 -7.03 0.95
CA VAL A 25 -2.51 -6.63 1.37
C VAL A 25 -3.51 -7.04 0.31
N GLU A 26 -4.58 -7.68 0.73
CA GLU A 26 -5.66 -8.14 -0.12
C GLU A 26 -6.97 -7.43 0.21
N VAL A 27 -7.68 -7.00 -0.82
CA VAL A 27 -8.96 -6.30 -0.70
C VAL A 27 -10.06 -7.09 -1.39
N THR A 28 -11.17 -7.27 -0.69
CA THR A 28 -12.39 -7.93 -1.19
C THR A 28 -13.57 -6.95 -1.16
N LEU A 29 -14.65 -7.27 -1.82
CA LEU A 29 -15.94 -6.64 -1.56
C LEU A 29 -16.45 -7.04 -0.17
N VAL A 30 -17.31 -6.21 0.44
CA VAL A 30 -17.77 -6.42 1.84
C VAL A 30 -18.49 -7.76 2.01
N ASP A 31 -19.28 -8.16 1.03
CA ASP A 31 -20.11 -9.37 1.08
C ASP A 31 -19.53 -10.52 0.23
N ASP A 32 -18.28 -10.39 -0.20
CA ASP A 32 -17.58 -11.36 -1.01
C ASP A 32 -16.22 -11.68 -0.38
N ASN A 33 -15.76 -12.92 -0.54
CA ASN A 33 -14.45 -13.36 -0.08
C ASN A 33 -13.44 -13.44 -1.25
N GLU A 34 -13.87 -13.15 -2.48
CA GLU A 34 -12.97 -13.12 -3.63
C GLU A 34 -12.11 -11.87 -3.57
N VAL A 35 -10.80 -12.06 -3.69
CA VAL A 35 -9.85 -10.94 -3.72
C VAL A 35 -9.95 -10.24 -5.06
N ILE A 36 -10.29 -8.95 -5.03
CA ILE A 36 -10.41 -8.10 -6.22
C ILE A 36 -9.17 -7.23 -6.46
N THR A 37 -8.41 -6.92 -5.40
CA THR A 37 -7.20 -6.11 -5.49
C THR A 37 -6.12 -6.68 -4.60
N GLY A 38 -4.94 -6.92 -5.17
CA GLY A 38 -3.72 -7.24 -4.45
C GLY A 38 -2.78 -6.03 -4.40
N TYR A 39 -2.28 -5.71 -3.21
CA TYR A 39 -1.24 -4.69 -3.02
C TYR A 39 0.07 -5.35 -2.64
N GLU A 40 1.17 -4.92 -3.25
CA GLU A 40 2.52 -5.37 -2.95
C GLU A 40 3.43 -4.18 -2.63
N MET A 41 4.04 -4.18 -1.44
CA MET A 41 4.92 -3.12 -0.97
C MET A 41 6.37 -3.42 -1.35
N LYS A 42 7.06 -2.43 -1.92
CA LYS A 42 8.48 -2.55 -2.25
C LYS A 42 9.28 -1.39 -1.65
N THR A 43 10.29 -1.73 -0.85
CA THR A 43 11.28 -0.76 -0.34
C THR A 43 12.43 -0.53 -1.30
N ARG A 44 12.31 -1.03 -2.52
CA ARG A 44 13.24 -0.88 -3.63
C ARG A 44 12.50 -0.56 -4.92
N ARG A 45 13.23 -0.19 -5.96
CA ARG A 45 12.64 0.00 -7.29
C ARG A 45 11.92 -1.25 -7.75
N VAL A 46 10.73 -1.05 -8.29
CA VAL A 46 9.99 -2.08 -9.02
C VAL A 46 10.65 -2.28 -10.38
N THR A 47 10.85 -3.52 -10.76
CA THR A 47 11.48 -3.91 -12.03
C THR A 47 10.47 -4.60 -12.95
N ARG A 48 10.81 -4.75 -14.24
CA ARG A 48 10.01 -5.56 -15.17
C ARG A 48 9.90 -7.03 -14.71
N GLY A 49 10.93 -7.54 -14.01
CA GLY A 49 10.90 -8.87 -13.40
C GLY A 49 9.82 -9.00 -12.31
N ASP A 50 9.66 -7.97 -11.47
CA ASP A 50 8.59 -7.93 -10.47
C ASP A 50 7.22 -7.95 -11.13
N ILE A 51 7.02 -7.15 -12.19
CA ILE A 51 5.78 -7.12 -12.97
C ILE A 51 5.50 -8.49 -13.60
N TYR A 52 6.52 -9.15 -14.14
CA TYR A 52 6.37 -10.49 -14.71
C TYR A 52 5.94 -11.53 -13.66
N ILE A 53 6.53 -11.49 -12.47
CA ILE A 53 6.14 -12.37 -11.35
C ILE A 53 4.68 -12.10 -10.95
N ALA A 54 4.28 -10.84 -10.84
CA ALA A 54 2.90 -10.46 -10.55
C ALA A 54 1.95 -10.96 -11.64
N LEU A 55 2.32 -10.85 -12.90
CA LEU A 55 1.53 -11.38 -14.01
C LEU A 55 1.23 -12.89 -13.84
N GLN A 56 2.24 -13.68 -13.42
CA GLN A 56 2.04 -15.10 -13.16
C GLN A 56 1.06 -15.35 -12.00
N LYS A 57 1.14 -14.55 -10.92
CA LYS A 57 0.19 -14.61 -9.80
C LYS A 57 -1.23 -14.27 -10.25
N VAL A 58 -1.39 -13.18 -11.00
CA VAL A 58 -2.69 -12.72 -11.54
C VAL A 58 -3.35 -13.79 -12.38
N ILE A 59 -2.60 -14.43 -13.30
CA ILE A 59 -3.11 -15.50 -14.17
C ILE A 59 -3.53 -16.73 -13.35
N GLN A 60 -2.74 -17.10 -12.33
CA GLN A 60 -3.03 -18.27 -11.49
C GLN A 60 -4.22 -18.05 -10.57
N TRP A 61 -4.36 -16.83 -10.05
CA TRP A 61 -5.41 -16.51 -9.08
C TRP A 61 -6.79 -16.47 -9.72
N GLY A 62 -6.92 -15.77 -10.84
CA GLY A 62 -8.21 -15.47 -11.48
C GLY A 62 -9.04 -14.47 -10.66
N GLY A 63 -9.94 -13.77 -11.29
CA GLY A 63 -10.87 -12.85 -10.60
C GLY A 63 -10.31 -11.52 -10.11
N LEU A 64 -8.98 -11.30 -10.12
CA LEU A 64 -8.39 -10.01 -9.77
C LEU A 64 -8.79 -8.94 -10.80
N GLN A 65 -9.08 -7.75 -10.29
CA GLN A 65 -9.30 -6.54 -11.10
C GLN A 65 -8.06 -5.65 -11.11
N ASN A 66 -7.35 -5.59 -9.97
CA ASN A 66 -6.18 -4.74 -9.83
C ASN A 66 -5.03 -5.46 -9.12
N TYR A 67 -3.81 -5.19 -9.56
CA TYR A 67 -2.58 -5.54 -8.85
C TYR A 67 -1.70 -4.32 -8.74
N VAL A 68 -1.45 -3.85 -7.53
CA VAL A 68 -0.85 -2.53 -7.27
C VAL A 68 0.47 -2.68 -6.53
N PHE A 69 1.56 -2.29 -7.16
CA PHE A 69 2.83 -2.09 -6.48
C PHE A 69 2.90 -0.70 -5.86
N ILE A 70 3.31 -0.61 -4.61
CA ILE A 70 3.62 0.64 -3.93
C ILE A 70 5.10 0.63 -3.57
N THR A 71 5.87 1.58 -4.10
CA THR A 71 7.32 1.65 -3.87
C THR A 71 7.72 2.97 -3.20
N THR A 72 8.78 2.92 -2.37
CA THR A 72 9.42 4.11 -1.80
C THR A 72 10.43 4.75 -2.75
N GLU A 73 10.77 4.05 -3.84
CA GLU A 73 11.77 4.47 -4.81
C GLU A 73 11.15 5.09 -6.07
N SER A 74 11.99 5.74 -6.88
CA SER A 74 11.56 6.28 -8.18
C SER A 74 11.09 5.18 -9.12
N ILE A 75 10.08 5.48 -9.93
CA ILE A 75 9.49 4.55 -10.88
C ILE A 75 9.98 4.86 -12.27
N ASP A 76 10.67 3.90 -12.89
CA ASP A 76 11.15 4.02 -14.25
C ASP A 76 9.96 4.03 -15.24
N ARG A 77 10.04 4.90 -16.25
CA ARG A 77 9.00 5.05 -17.27
C ARG A 77 8.70 3.73 -17.99
N GLU A 78 9.74 2.99 -18.33
CA GLU A 78 9.61 1.69 -19.01
C GLU A 78 8.85 0.66 -18.20
N VAL A 79 8.97 0.70 -16.86
CA VAL A 79 8.25 -0.19 -15.96
C VAL A 79 6.75 0.13 -15.95
N ARG A 80 6.41 1.42 -15.92
CA ARG A 80 5.00 1.86 -16.02
C ARG A 80 4.39 1.48 -17.37
N GLU A 81 5.09 1.73 -18.46
CA GLU A 81 4.63 1.41 -19.82
C GLU A 81 4.47 -0.09 -20.00
N TYR A 82 5.39 -0.89 -19.45
CA TYR A 82 5.30 -2.33 -19.47
C TYR A 82 4.09 -2.84 -18.66
N ALA A 83 3.89 -2.36 -17.43
CA ALA A 83 2.73 -2.74 -16.62
C ALA A 83 1.42 -2.42 -17.35
N ALA A 84 1.29 -1.19 -17.88
CA ALA A 84 0.10 -0.78 -18.63
C ALA A 84 -0.14 -1.62 -19.91
N SER A 85 0.92 -2.09 -20.57
CA SER A 85 0.81 -2.91 -21.78
C SER A 85 0.24 -4.32 -21.55
N LEU A 86 0.16 -4.76 -20.29
CA LEU A 86 -0.32 -6.11 -19.94
C LEU A 86 -1.83 -6.19 -19.74
N TYR A 87 -2.55 -5.06 -19.77
CA TYR A 87 -4.00 -5.02 -19.54
C TYR A 87 -4.78 -6.01 -20.39
N GLU A 88 -4.57 -5.97 -21.70
CA GLU A 88 -5.23 -6.89 -22.63
C GLU A 88 -4.82 -8.36 -22.41
N GLN A 89 -3.53 -8.58 -22.06
CA GLN A 89 -3.01 -9.93 -21.87
C GLN A 89 -3.56 -10.60 -20.59
N THR A 90 -3.95 -9.80 -19.62
CA THR A 90 -4.51 -10.25 -18.33
C THR A 90 -6.04 -10.38 -18.36
N GLY A 91 -6.68 -10.08 -19.49
CA GLY A 91 -8.14 -10.07 -19.56
C GLY A 91 -8.78 -8.89 -18.83
N GLY A 92 -8.07 -7.77 -18.73
CA GLY A 92 -8.58 -6.53 -18.14
C GLY A 92 -8.13 -6.27 -16.70
N VAL A 93 -7.07 -6.93 -16.23
CA VAL A 93 -6.50 -6.63 -14.90
C VAL A 93 -5.55 -5.44 -14.99
N GLU A 94 -5.78 -4.43 -14.17
CA GLU A 94 -4.88 -3.28 -14.03
C GLU A 94 -3.64 -3.63 -13.20
N LEU A 95 -2.46 -3.63 -13.83
CA LEU A 95 -1.18 -3.67 -13.13
C LEU A 95 -0.63 -2.25 -13.00
N VAL A 96 -0.54 -1.75 -11.77
CA VAL A 96 -0.19 -0.36 -11.48
C VAL A 96 1.06 -0.29 -10.60
N VAL A 97 1.93 0.68 -10.88
CA VAL A 97 3.09 0.98 -10.01
C VAL A 97 2.96 2.40 -9.50
N LEU A 98 2.86 2.57 -8.19
CA LEU A 98 2.65 3.83 -7.51
C LEU A 98 3.84 4.19 -6.61
N ASP A 99 4.16 5.48 -6.58
CA ASP A 99 5.01 6.08 -5.56
C ASP A 99 4.26 6.14 -4.22
N CYS A 100 4.89 5.68 -3.14
CA CYS A 100 4.29 5.62 -1.82
C CYS A 100 3.79 7.00 -1.33
N ILE A 101 4.55 8.07 -1.56
CA ILE A 101 4.16 9.42 -1.14
C ILE A 101 2.98 9.92 -1.95
N ALA A 102 3.02 9.74 -3.27
CA ALA A 102 1.91 10.11 -4.16
C ALA A 102 0.65 9.31 -3.82
N PHE A 103 0.77 8.00 -3.58
CA PHE A 103 -0.34 7.15 -3.15
C PHE A 103 -0.97 7.67 -1.84
N LEU A 104 -0.16 7.94 -0.80
CA LEU A 104 -0.67 8.45 0.48
C LEU A 104 -1.34 9.82 0.32
N ARG A 105 -0.75 10.73 -0.46
CA ARG A 105 -1.35 12.04 -0.74
C ARG A 105 -2.71 11.90 -1.42
N TYR A 106 -2.80 11.06 -2.44
CA TYR A 106 -4.05 10.81 -3.17
C TYR A 106 -5.10 10.19 -2.26
N PHE A 107 -4.73 9.13 -1.54
CA PHE A 107 -5.61 8.47 -0.58
C PHE A 107 -6.13 9.42 0.50
N LEU A 108 -5.24 10.18 1.15
CA LEU A 108 -5.62 11.14 2.19
C LEU A 108 -6.41 12.34 1.65
N HIS A 109 -6.27 12.66 0.35
CA HIS A 109 -7.11 13.67 -0.29
C HIS A 109 -8.55 13.18 -0.46
N LEU A 110 -8.74 11.98 -0.96
CA LEU A 110 -10.08 11.37 -1.11
C LEU A 110 -10.79 11.18 0.23
N PHE A 111 -10.05 10.82 1.26
CA PHE A 111 -10.58 10.52 2.60
C PHE A 111 -10.24 11.61 3.63
N HIS A 112 -10.36 12.89 3.24
CA HIS A 112 -9.95 14.02 4.08
C HIS A 112 -10.54 14.01 5.49
N ARG A 113 -11.79 13.54 5.66
CA ARG A 113 -12.44 13.42 6.98
C ARG A 113 -11.84 12.32 7.86
N ARG A 114 -11.05 11.41 7.29
CA ARG A 114 -10.42 10.30 8.01
C ARG A 114 -8.93 10.51 8.28
N ARG A 115 -8.37 11.68 7.90
CA ARG A 115 -6.94 11.97 8.06
C ARG A 115 -6.48 11.85 9.51
N ALA A 116 -7.23 12.44 10.44
CA ALA A 116 -6.91 12.37 11.87
C ALA A 116 -6.93 10.92 12.36
N ALA A 117 -7.99 10.18 12.09
CA ALA A 117 -8.11 8.78 12.47
C ALA A 117 -7.00 7.90 11.83
N PHE A 118 -6.60 8.20 10.60
CA PHE A 118 -5.48 7.52 9.95
C PHE A 118 -4.17 7.79 10.70
N LEU A 119 -3.86 9.05 11.01
CA LEU A 119 -2.64 9.43 11.72
C LEU A 119 -2.57 8.81 13.12
N GLU A 120 -3.69 8.79 13.84
CA GLU A 120 -3.81 8.15 15.16
C GLU A 120 -3.59 6.63 15.08
N SER A 121 -4.23 5.98 14.10
CA SER A 121 -4.09 4.54 13.89
C SER A 121 -2.66 4.18 13.48
N TYR A 122 -2.04 4.96 12.60
CA TYR A 122 -0.66 4.76 12.19
C TYR A 122 0.30 4.93 13.36
N GLN A 123 0.13 6.00 14.16
CA GLN A 123 0.95 6.22 15.36
C GLN A 123 0.83 5.06 16.34
N ARG A 124 -0.38 4.60 16.61
CA ARG A 124 -0.60 3.46 17.51
C ARG A 124 0.13 2.23 17.00
N LEU A 125 -0.07 1.85 15.74
CA LEU A 125 0.63 0.72 15.13
C LEU A 125 2.15 0.85 15.21
N LEU A 126 2.69 2.04 14.93
CA LEU A 126 4.12 2.30 14.98
C LEU A 126 4.69 2.13 16.39
N LEU A 127 3.99 2.63 17.41
CA LEU A 127 4.46 2.59 18.80
C LEU A 127 4.30 1.20 19.43
N GLU A 128 3.29 0.44 19.04
CA GLU A 128 3.03 -0.93 19.50
C GLU A 128 4.02 -1.96 18.92
N GLN A 129 4.67 -1.64 17.80
CA GLN A 129 5.67 -2.56 17.22
C GLN A 129 6.90 -2.71 18.12
N THR A 130 7.46 -3.93 18.13
CA THR A 130 8.71 -4.23 18.83
C THR A 130 9.88 -3.46 18.21
N GLU A 131 10.95 -3.24 18.97
CA GLU A 131 12.16 -2.58 18.45
C GLU A 131 12.84 -3.37 17.31
N SER A 132 12.67 -4.67 17.28
CA SER A 132 13.17 -5.52 16.19
C SER A 132 12.44 -5.27 14.86
N ALA A 133 11.18 -4.83 14.91
CA ALA A 133 10.38 -4.53 13.73
C ALA A 133 10.46 -3.04 13.34
N VAL A 134 10.45 -2.16 14.34
CA VAL A 134 10.51 -0.70 14.15
C VAL A 134 11.46 -0.10 15.17
N GLY A 135 12.61 0.36 14.69
CA GLY A 135 13.66 0.95 15.54
C GLY A 135 13.21 2.21 16.27
N GLN A 136 13.73 2.39 17.48
CA GLN A 136 13.43 3.53 18.35
C GLN A 136 13.62 4.91 17.66
N PRO A 137 14.68 5.16 16.85
CA PRO A 137 14.86 6.44 16.17
C PRO A 137 13.70 6.81 15.24
N LEU A 138 13.05 5.81 14.60
CA LEU A 138 11.90 6.07 13.74
C LEU A 138 10.68 6.51 14.56
N LYS A 139 10.44 5.89 15.72
CA LYS A 139 9.37 6.26 16.65
C LYS A 139 9.55 7.70 17.16
N GLU A 140 10.76 8.06 17.57
CA GLU A 140 11.11 9.41 18.03
C GLU A 140 10.96 10.45 16.92
N THR A 141 11.43 10.14 15.72
CA THR A 141 11.27 11.02 14.56
C THR A 141 9.78 11.27 14.23
N TRP A 142 8.96 10.23 14.26
CA TRP A 142 7.52 10.36 14.05
C TRP A 142 6.88 11.29 15.07
N LEU A 143 7.16 11.09 16.37
CA LEU A 143 6.60 11.91 17.44
C LEU A 143 7.02 13.37 17.31
N ALA A 144 8.29 13.64 17.00
CA ALA A 144 8.79 14.98 16.77
C ALA A 144 8.12 15.68 15.58
N LEU A 145 7.95 14.98 14.46
CA LEU A 145 7.27 15.50 13.28
C LEU A 145 5.80 15.81 13.57
N ARG A 146 5.12 14.94 14.29
CA ARG A 146 3.72 15.14 14.67
C ARG A 146 3.58 16.37 15.57
N GLN A 147 4.39 16.50 16.60
CA GLN A 147 4.39 17.67 17.49
C GLN A 147 4.65 18.98 16.72
N ALA A 148 5.62 18.97 15.81
CA ALA A 148 5.90 20.13 14.97
C ALA A 148 4.72 20.52 14.07
N ALA A 149 3.98 19.54 13.53
CA ALA A 149 2.79 19.79 12.73
C ALA A 149 1.63 20.36 13.57
N GLU A 150 1.40 19.85 14.78
CA GLU A 150 0.38 20.35 15.71
C GLU A 150 0.66 21.81 16.11
N THR A 151 1.90 22.12 16.47
CA THR A 151 2.33 23.51 16.81
C THR A 151 2.10 24.48 15.64
N ARG A 152 2.35 24.05 14.41
CA ARG A 152 2.07 24.87 13.21
C ARG A 152 0.59 25.16 13.02
N LEU A 153 -0.27 24.16 13.20
CA LEU A 153 -1.72 24.33 13.06
C LEU A 153 -2.25 25.34 14.10
N GLU A 154 -1.83 25.20 15.36
CA GLU A 154 -2.21 26.13 16.42
C GLU A 154 -1.75 27.57 16.17
N SER A 155 -0.63 27.77 15.48
CA SER A 155 -0.12 29.10 15.12
C SER A 155 -0.92 29.75 13.99
N VAL A 156 -1.48 28.95 13.09
CA VAL A 156 -2.33 29.43 11.97
C VAL A 156 -3.72 29.83 12.46
N ASP A 157 -4.28 29.08 13.43
CA ASP A 157 -5.61 29.36 13.96
C ASP A 157 -5.66 30.60 14.87
N ARG A 158 -4.50 31.13 15.29
CA ARG A 158 -4.39 32.35 16.14
C ARG A 158 -4.18 33.64 15.36
N ASN A 159 -4.01 33.60 14.04
CA ASN A 159 -3.86 34.76 13.15
C ASN A 159 -5.09 34.94 12.28
#